data_4ecbbc532d0d751f9900b8bb67477b34
#
_entry.id   4ecbbc532d0d751f9900b8bb67477b34
#
_cell.length_a   1.000
_cell.length_b   1.000
_cell.length_c   1.000
_cell.angle_alpha   90.00
_cell.angle_beta   90.00
_cell.angle_gamma   90.00
#
_symmetry.space_group_name_H-M   'P 1'
#
loop_
_entity.id
_entity.type
_entity.pdbx_description
1 polymer ?
#
loop_
_entity_poly.entity_id
_entity_poly.type
_entity_poly.pdbx_seq_one_letter_code
_entity_poly.pdbx_strand_id
1 'polypeptide(L)'
;MKKIILFTFIIIISLSSYNKLSANYPSGSAAGFFIRFSFPSQASLGITGNFEGIPFMFGGIFNIGISSSGWSWFGLSASADWWGFTSKLGELGKSDVRLYLGPGLEAITGFGNKYWNIEVAFRMPVGVSFIVDRDWEIFLQITPGLSIISIGSRGFGTFGWYPSYTGWTFASFFRFSGDFGFRYWF
;
A
#
# COMPACT_ATOMS: atom_id res chain seq x y z
N MET A 1 -24.76 -13.25 6.48
CA MET A 1 -24.79 -12.61 7.80
C MET A 1 -23.55 -12.93 8.66
N LYS A 2 -23.18 -14.21 8.90
CA LYS A 2 -22.00 -14.55 9.75
C LYS A 2 -20.67 -13.90 9.32
N LYS A 3 -20.41 -13.75 8.02
CA LYS A 3 -19.19 -13.13 7.50
C LYS A 3 -19.14 -11.62 7.74
N ILE A 4 -20.27 -10.93 7.71
CA ILE A 4 -20.35 -9.48 8.00
C ILE A 4 -20.08 -9.24 9.48
N ILE A 5 -20.62 -10.07 10.35
CA ILE A 5 -20.40 -9.98 11.80
C ILE A 5 -18.92 -10.18 12.13
N LEU A 6 -18.26 -11.16 11.52
CA LEU A 6 -16.84 -11.39 11.73
C LEU A 6 -16.00 -10.19 11.28
N PHE A 7 -16.33 -9.60 10.12
CA PHE A 7 -15.64 -8.43 9.60
C PHE A 7 -15.81 -7.18 10.48
N THR A 8 -17.04 -6.96 10.95
CA THR A 8 -17.36 -5.89 11.90
C THR A 8 -16.63 -6.09 13.24
N PHE A 9 -16.54 -7.33 13.72
CA PHE A 9 -15.84 -7.66 14.96
C PHE A 9 -14.32 -7.41 14.86
N ILE A 10 -13.71 -7.74 13.72
CA ILE A 10 -12.29 -7.44 13.44
C ILE A 10 -12.05 -5.93 13.42
N ILE A 11 -12.93 -5.14 12.79
CA ILE A 11 -12.85 -3.68 12.77
C ILE A 11 -12.96 -3.10 14.18
N ILE A 12 -13.91 -3.58 14.99
CA ILE A 12 -14.12 -3.11 16.37
C ILE A 12 -12.91 -3.44 17.25
N ILE A 13 -12.33 -4.64 17.14
CA ILE A 13 -11.11 -5.02 17.88
C ILE A 13 -9.93 -4.13 17.44
N SER A 14 -9.79 -3.86 16.15
CA SER A 14 -8.76 -2.98 15.64
C SER A 14 -8.89 -1.55 16.18
N LEU A 15 -10.11 -1.03 16.26
CA LEU A 15 -10.39 0.31 16.78
C LEU A 15 -10.24 0.40 18.31
N SER A 16 -10.57 -0.65 19.06
CA SER A 16 -10.43 -0.66 20.52
C SER A 16 -8.98 -0.75 21.01
N SER A 17 -8.10 -1.27 20.18
CA SER A 17 -6.66 -1.34 20.44
C SER A 17 -5.93 -0.02 20.22
N TYR A 18 -6.60 0.96 19.63
CA TYR A 18 -6.02 2.23 19.18
C TYR A 18 -5.35 3.05 20.31
N ASN A 19 -5.91 3.05 21.51
CA ASN A 19 -5.42 3.89 22.61
C ASN A 19 -4.10 3.41 23.26
N LYS A 20 -3.60 2.21 22.94
CA LYS A 20 -2.37 1.68 23.53
C LYS A 20 -1.22 1.51 22.55
N LEU A 21 -1.50 1.53 21.23
CA LEU A 21 -0.52 1.17 20.20
C LEU A 21 0.14 2.35 19.51
N SER A 22 -0.43 3.55 19.62
CA SER A 22 0.08 4.76 18.98
C SER A 22 1.37 5.35 19.62
N ALA A 23 1.84 4.78 20.73
CA ALA A 23 2.87 5.41 21.56
C ALA A 23 4.32 5.16 21.13
N ASN A 24 4.57 4.41 20.05
CA ASN A 24 5.93 3.88 19.79
C ASN A 24 6.53 4.20 18.42
N TYR A 25 5.90 4.99 17.59
CA TYR A 25 6.53 5.49 16.36
C TYR A 25 7.18 6.84 16.60
N PRO A 26 8.20 7.27 15.83
CA PRO A 26 8.73 8.62 15.95
C PRO A 26 7.60 9.63 15.90
N SER A 27 7.60 10.59 16.82
CA SER A 27 6.68 11.71 16.78
C SER A 27 7.10 12.67 15.67
N GLY A 28 6.12 13.24 14.96
CA GLY A 28 6.38 14.18 13.91
C GLY A 28 5.80 13.76 12.56
N SER A 29 6.10 14.53 11.55
CA SER A 29 5.77 14.23 10.17
C SER A 29 6.90 13.46 9.50
N ALA A 30 6.59 12.69 8.47
CA ALA A 30 7.59 11.98 7.69
C ALA A 30 7.37 12.17 6.19
N ALA A 31 8.45 12.19 5.44
CA ALA A 31 8.43 12.16 3.99
C ALA A 31 9.53 11.24 3.46
N GLY A 32 9.28 10.57 2.36
CA GLY A 32 10.24 9.66 1.79
C GLY A 32 9.85 9.14 0.43
N PHE A 33 10.62 8.18 -0.06
CA PHE A 33 10.37 7.52 -1.34
C PHE A 33 10.66 6.02 -1.23
N PHE A 34 10.10 5.30 -2.19
CA PHE A 34 10.23 3.86 -2.26
C PHE A 34 10.18 3.35 -3.69
N ILE A 35 10.72 2.16 -3.86
CA ILE A 35 10.57 1.36 -5.06
C ILE A 35 9.58 0.26 -4.74
N ARG A 36 8.60 0.05 -5.61
CA ARG A 36 7.62 -1.02 -5.53
C ARG A 36 7.88 -2.06 -6.62
N PHE A 37 7.85 -3.30 -6.22
CA PHE A 37 7.82 -4.45 -7.10
C PHE A 37 6.47 -5.15 -6.93
N SER A 38 5.68 -5.19 -8.00
CA SER A 38 4.38 -5.87 -8.00
C SER A 38 4.46 -7.12 -8.86
N PHE A 39 3.83 -8.18 -8.38
CA PHE A 39 3.72 -9.40 -9.18
C PHE A 39 2.63 -9.23 -10.26
N PRO A 40 2.83 -9.70 -11.53
CA PRO A 40 3.92 -10.58 -12.00
C PRO A 40 5.18 -9.88 -12.53
N SER A 41 5.28 -8.58 -12.70
CA SER A 41 6.54 -7.96 -13.19
C SER A 41 6.42 -6.46 -13.45
N GLN A 42 6.03 -5.72 -12.45
CA GLN A 42 5.96 -4.26 -12.52
C GLN A 42 6.91 -3.65 -11.49
N ALA A 43 7.74 -2.73 -11.92
CA ALA A 43 8.50 -1.86 -11.05
C ALA A 43 7.90 -0.45 -11.08
N SER A 44 7.83 0.20 -9.93
CA SER A 44 7.22 1.52 -9.77
C SER A 44 8.02 2.34 -8.79
N LEU A 45 7.97 3.66 -8.94
CA LEU A 45 8.54 4.60 -7.99
C LEU A 45 7.41 5.27 -7.21
N GLY A 46 7.63 5.45 -5.91
CA GLY A 46 6.64 6.07 -5.05
C GLY A 46 7.24 7.07 -4.08
N ILE A 47 6.38 7.97 -3.64
CA ILE A 47 6.61 8.85 -2.50
C ILE A 47 5.72 8.39 -1.35
N THR A 48 6.18 8.59 -0.13
CA THR A 48 5.42 8.23 1.06
C THR A 48 5.53 9.35 2.08
N GLY A 49 4.51 9.53 2.89
CA GLY A 49 4.51 10.55 3.92
C GLY A 49 3.47 10.29 4.99
N ASN A 50 3.74 10.84 6.15
CA ASN A 50 2.85 10.89 7.31
C ASN A 50 2.79 12.32 7.80
N PHE A 51 1.66 12.72 8.37
CA PHE A 51 1.50 14.02 9.03
C PHE A 51 1.31 13.80 10.53
N GLU A 52 1.96 14.61 11.33
CA GLU A 52 1.84 14.56 12.79
C GLU A 52 0.37 14.57 13.23
N GLY A 53 0.04 13.69 14.17
CA GLY A 53 -1.32 13.53 14.69
C GLY A 53 -2.29 12.77 13.78
N ILE A 54 -1.88 12.40 12.57
CA ILE A 54 -2.70 11.60 11.65
C ILE A 54 -2.17 10.15 11.61
N PRO A 55 -2.96 9.16 12.01
CA PRO A 55 -2.50 7.77 12.08
C PRO A 55 -2.49 7.05 10.72
N PHE A 56 -2.28 7.80 9.64
CA PHE A 56 -2.23 7.26 8.29
C PHE A 56 -0.89 7.55 7.63
N MET A 57 -0.36 6.53 6.97
CA MET A 57 0.73 6.67 6.02
C MET A 57 0.16 6.81 4.61
N PHE A 58 0.48 7.91 3.96
CA PHE A 58 0.07 8.20 2.61
C PHE A 58 1.13 7.75 1.61
N GLY A 59 0.71 7.31 0.43
CA GLY A 59 1.59 6.95 -0.67
C GLY A 59 1.08 7.50 -1.99
N GLY A 60 1.99 7.98 -2.82
CA GLY A 60 1.77 8.31 -4.22
C GLY A 60 2.71 7.47 -5.08
N ILE A 61 2.23 6.81 -6.14
CA ILE A 61 3.03 5.87 -6.92
C ILE A 61 2.86 6.18 -8.40
N PHE A 62 3.98 6.24 -9.08
CA PHE A 62 4.05 6.30 -10.53
C PHE A 62 4.40 4.91 -11.07
N ASN A 63 3.50 4.36 -11.85
CA ASN A 63 3.60 3.03 -12.42
C ASN A 63 3.92 3.10 -13.92
N ILE A 64 4.90 2.32 -14.36
CA ILE A 64 5.23 2.16 -15.77
C ILE A 64 5.23 0.66 -16.06
N GLY A 65 4.48 0.25 -17.07
CA GLY A 65 4.49 -1.11 -17.57
C GLY A 65 4.99 -1.17 -19.00
N ILE A 66 5.93 -2.08 -19.27
CA ILE A 66 6.43 -2.37 -20.60
C ILE A 66 6.17 -3.85 -20.86
N SER A 67 5.39 -4.13 -21.89
CA SER A 67 5.14 -5.50 -22.33
C SER A 67 6.18 -5.92 -23.37
N SER A 68 6.47 -7.21 -23.43
CA SER A 68 7.31 -7.81 -24.47
C SER A 68 6.78 -7.61 -25.89
N SER A 69 5.49 -7.28 -26.04
CA SER A 69 4.87 -6.90 -27.31
C SER A 69 5.10 -5.43 -27.70
N GLY A 70 5.96 -4.70 -26.98
CA GLY A 70 6.23 -3.28 -27.22
C GLY A 70 5.12 -2.34 -26.73
N TRP A 71 4.17 -2.86 -25.95
CA TRP A 71 3.04 -2.13 -25.44
C TRP A 71 3.41 -1.44 -24.13
N SER A 72 3.22 -0.13 -24.07
CA SER A 72 3.53 0.66 -22.88
C SER A 72 2.26 1.26 -22.27
N TRP A 73 2.22 1.28 -20.95
CA TRP A 73 1.20 1.97 -20.21
C TRP A 73 1.83 2.71 -19.03
N PHE A 74 1.17 3.72 -18.55
CA PHE A 74 1.53 4.41 -17.33
C PHE A 74 0.32 4.53 -16.41
N GLY A 75 0.56 4.71 -15.13
CA GLY A 75 -0.49 4.86 -14.16
C GLY A 75 -0.04 5.65 -12.94
N LEU A 76 -1.03 6.17 -12.23
CA LEU A 76 -0.84 6.83 -10.95
C LEU A 76 -1.66 6.09 -9.91
N SER A 77 -1.09 5.94 -8.71
CA SER A 77 -1.84 5.42 -7.58
C SER A 77 -1.64 6.34 -6.38
N ALA A 78 -2.68 6.42 -5.55
CA ALA A 78 -2.64 7.06 -4.25
C ALA A 78 -3.11 6.05 -3.20
N SER A 79 -2.44 5.98 -2.08
CA SER A 79 -2.79 5.08 -0.98
C SER A 79 -2.83 5.80 0.35
N ALA A 80 -3.66 5.27 1.25
CA ALA A 80 -3.71 5.65 2.65
C ALA A 80 -3.80 4.37 3.49
N ASP A 81 -2.78 4.14 4.29
CA ASP A 81 -2.64 2.96 5.15
C ASP A 81 -2.74 3.38 6.61
N TRP A 82 -3.70 2.83 7.34
CA TRP A 82 -3.79 3.08 8.75
C TRP A 82 -2.71 2.27 9.49
N TRP A 83 -1.85 2.94 10.22
CA TRP A 83 -0.81 2.33 11.01
C TRP A 83 -1.30 1.96 12.41
N GLY A 84 -2.26 1.06 12.45
CA GLY A 84 -2.94 0.67 13.68
C GLY A 84 -2.13 -0.27 14.56
N PHE A 85 -1.16 -0.97 13.99
CA PHE A 85 -0.30 -1.87 14.76
C PHE A 85 1.16 -1.57 14.45
N THR A 86 1.90 -1.19 15.50
CA THR A 86 3.35 -1.05 15.45
C THR A 86 3.94 -1.70 16.71
N SER A 87 5.03 -2.46 16.55
CA SER A 87 5.71 -3.13 17.65
C SER A 87 7.21 -3.01 17.49
N LYS A 88 7.91 -2.62 18.56
CA LYS A 88 9.37 -2.69 18.58
C LYS A 88 9.77 -4.15 18.72
N LEU A 89 10.52 -4.67 17.75
CA LEU A 89 11.05 -6.03 17.76
C LEU A 89 12.36 -6.13 18.53
N GLY A 90 13.14 -5.06 18.51
CA GLY A 90 14.45 -5.01 19.15
C GLY A 90 15.28 -3.81 18.73
N GLU A 91 16.56 -3.88 19.06
CA GLU A 91 17.55 -2.86 18.70
C GLU A 91 18.72 -3.55 17.98
N LEU A 92 19.18 -2.93 16.93
CA LEU A 92 20.39 -3.34 16.21
C LEU A 92 21.39 -2.18 16.26
N GLY A 93 22.31 -2.23 17.23
CA GLY A 93 23.19 -1.12 17.54
C GLY A 93 22.42 0.08 18.10
N LYS A 94 22.41 1.19 17.35
CA LYS A 94 21.66 2.41 17.68
C LYS A 94 20.31 2.51 16.96
N SER A 95 19.94 1.51 16.18
CA SER A 95 18.73 1.52 15.36
C SER A 95 17.63 0.71 16.00
N ASP A 96 16.44 1.28 16.07
CA ASP A 96 15.24 0.56 16.45
C ASP A 96 14.73 -0.27 15.29
N VAL A 97 14.48 -1.55 15.53
CA VAL A 97 13.81 -2.45 14.58
C VAL A 97 12.34 -2.55 14.95
N ARG A 98 11.45 -2.22 14.02
CA ARG A 98 10.01 -2.20 14.27
C ARG A 98 9.26 -2.99 13.22
N LEU A 99 8.21 -3.67 13.66
CA LEU A 99 7.19 -4.27 12.82
C LEU A 99 6.00 -3.32 12.76
N TYR A 100 5.41 -3.15 11.59
CA TYR A 100 4.16 -2.44 11.43
C TYR A 100 3.22 -3.20 10.49
N LEU A 101 1.94 -3.05 10.73
CA LEU A 101 0.89 -3.53 9.85
C LEU A 101 -0.38 -2.70 10.04
N GLY A 102 -1.20 -2.64 9.00
CA GLY A 102 -2.51 -2.01 9.11
C GLY A 102 -3.27 -2.03 7.78
N PRO A 103 -4.60 -1.99 7.86
CA PRO A 103 -5.42 -1.93 6.66
C PRO A 103 -5.30 -0.57 5.98
N GLY A 104 -5.44 -0.58 4.65
CA GLY A 104 -5.42 0.63 3.83
C GLY A 104 -6.25 0.50 2.58
N LEU A 105 -6.35 1.59 1.87
CA LEU A 105 -6.98 1.69 0.56
C LEU A 105 -5.99 2.25 -0.45
N GLU A 106 -6.13 1.83 -1.68
CA GLU A 106 -5.36 2.34 -2.81
C GLU A 106 -6.30 2.61 -3.98
N ALA A 107 -6.25 3.84 -4.49
CA ALA A 107 -6.88 4.22 -5.74
C ALA A 107 -5.83 4.23 -6.84
N ILE A 108 -6.13 3.60 -7.97
CA ILE A 108 -5.19 3.39 -9.05
C ILE A 108 -5.83 3.86 -10.35
N THR A 109 -5.06 4.57 -11.15
CA THR A 109 -5.43 4.92 -12.52
C THR A 109 -4.38 4.37 -13.46
N GLY A 110 -4.81 3.82 -14.58
CA GLY A 110 -3.93 3.34 -15.64
C GLY A 110 -4.35 3.87 -16.99
N PHE A 111 -3.37 4.29 -17.79
CA PHE A 111 -3.55 4.81 -19.13
C PHE A 111 -2.58 4.15 -20.10
N GLY A 112 -3.09 3.74 -21.23
CA GLY A 112 -2.29 3.15 -22.31
C GLY A 112 -2.91 3.43 -23.67
N ASN A 113 -2.31 2.92 -24.72
CA ASN A 113 -2.83 3.12 -26.07
C ASN A 113 -4.23 2.49 -26.20
N LYS A 114 -5.29 3.31 -26.25
CA LYS A 114 -6.71 2.93 -26.32
C LYS A 114 -7.28 2.28 -25.04
N TYR A 115 -6.58 2.42 -23.91
CA TYR A 115 -7.01 1.85 -22.65
C TYR A 115 -6.93 2.84 -21.52
N TRP A 116 -7.91 2.79 -20.65
CA TRP A 116 -7.89 3.45 -19.35
C TRP A 116 -8.55 2.55 -18.33
N ASN A 117 -8.11 2.64 -17.09
CA ASN A 117 -8.79 2.01 -15.98
C ASN A 117 -8.69 2.89 -14.72
N ILE A 118 -9.69 2.75 -13.86
CA ILE A 118 -9.70 3.27 -12.50
C ILE A 118 -10.03 2.09 -11.60
N GLU A 119 -9.25 1.90 -10.57
CA GLU A 119 -9.41 0.79 -9.63
C GLU A 119 -9.32 1.29 -8.20
N VAL A 120 -10.13 0.72 -7.31
CA VAL A 120 -10.01 0.87 -5.87
C VAL A 120 -9.74 -0.49 -5.27
N ALA A 121 -8.71 -0.59 -4.46
CA ALA A 121 -8.29 -1.81 -3.82
C ALA A 121 -8.17 -1.63 -2.31
N PHE A 122 -8.58 -2.65 -1.57
CA PHE A 122 -8.18 -2.83 -0.18
C PHE A 122 -6.75 -3.39 -0.15
N ARG A 123 -5.94 -2.91 0.78
CA ARG A 123 -4.55 -3.37 0.96
C ARG A 123 -4.22 -3.51 2.44
N MET A 124 -3.24 -4.35 2.74
CA MET A 124 -2.78 -4.56 4.11
C MET A 124 -1.25 -4.64 4.13
N PRO A 125 -0.54 -3.51 4.13
CA PRO A 125 0.91 -3.52 4.26
C PRO A 125 1.34 -4.16 5.58
N VAL A 126 2.32 -5.01 5.50
CA VAL A 126 3.06 -5.62 6.61
C VAL A 126 4.54 -5.37 6.36
N GLY A 127 5.20 -4.66 7.27
CA GLY A 127 6.57 -4.27 7.03
C GLY A 127 7.43 -4.24 8.28
N VAL A 128 8.72 -4.24 8.02
CA VAL A 128 9.76 -4.02 9.02
C VAL A 128 10.45 -2.71 8.70
N SER A 129 10.69 -1.90 9.71
CA SER A 129 11.46 -0.68 9.60
C SER A 129 12.64 -0.65 10.55
N PHE A 130 13.70 -0.01 10.09
CA PHE A 130 14.92 0.26 10.83
C PHE A 130 15.01 1.77 11.00
N ILE A 131 14.88 2.28 12.23
CA ILE A 131 14.94 3.70 12.54
C ILE A 131 16.32 4.01 13.04
N VAL A 132 17.07 4.77 12.26
CA VAL A 132 18.47 5.20 12.54
C VAL A 132 18.44 6.62 13.08
N ASP A 133 19.12 6.85 14.19
CA ASP A 133 19.28 8.17 14.83
C ASP A 133 17.96 8.95 15.03
N ARG A 134 16.83 8.23 15.17
CA ARG A 134 15.47 8.73 15.35
C ARG A 134 14.81 9.40 14.15
N ASP A 135 15.58 9.85 13.17
CA ASP A 135 15.07 10.68 12.07
C ASP A 135 15.00 9.91 10.75
N TRP A 136 15.88 8.93 10.56
CA TRP A 136 15.93 8.15 9.32
C TRP A 136 15.31 6.78 9.48
N GLU A 137 14.43 6.44 8.59
CA GLU A 137 13.78 5.13 8.54
C GLU A 137 14.06 4.46 7.19
N ILE A 138 14.59 3.26 7.24
CA ILE A 138 14.64 2.34 6.10
C ILE A 138 13.56 1.30 6.32
N PHE A 139 12.74 1.04 5.32
CA PHE A 139 11.66 0.08 5.46
C PHE A 139 11.61 -0.92 4.31
N LEU A 140 11.15 -2.12 4.65
CA LEU A 140 10.79 -3.17 3.72
C LEU A 140 9.38 -3.63 4.07
N GLN A 141 8.48 -3.66 3.10
CA GLN A 141 7.12 -4.14 3.32
C GLN A 141 6.62 -5.04 2.19
N ILE A 142 5.74 -5.94 2.54
CA ILE A 142 4.91 -6.69 1.62
C ILE A 142 3.47 -6.21 1.78
N THR A 143 2.78 -6.13 0.66
CA THR A 143 1.42 -5.58 0.65
C THR A 143 0.49 -6.50 -0.14
N PRO A 144 -0.15 -7.47 0.54
CA PRO A 144 -1.29 -8.16 -0.03
C PRO A 144 -2.47 -7.19 -0.15
N GLY A 145 -3.29 -7.40 -1.16
CA GLY A 145 -4.46 -6.57 -1.41
C GLY A 145 -5.52 -7.27 -2.24
N LEU A 146 -6.70 -6.68 -2.27
CA LEU A 146 -7.84 -7.15 -3.03
C LEU A 146 -8.47 -5.98 -3.78
N SER A 147 -8.61 -6.09 -5.09
CA SER A 147 -9.36 -5.12 -5.90
C SER A 147 -10.85 -5.22 -5.56
N ILE A 148 -11.44 -4.10 -5.18
CA ILE A 148 -12.86 -4.01 -4.80
C ILE A 148 -13.69 -3.57 -6.01
N ILE A 149 -13.22 -2.54 -6.71
CA ILE A 149 -13.90 -1.94 -7.85
C ILE A 149 -12.87 -1.70 -8.93
N SER A 150 -13.19 -2.08 -10.17
CA SER A 150 -12.38 -1.78 -11.34
C SER A 150 -13.30 -1.34 -12.49
N ILE A 151 -12.99 -0.18 -13.08
CA ILE A 151 -13.75 0.41 -14.18
C ILE A 151 -12.77 0.76 -15.28
N GLY A 152 -13.05 0.37 -16.51
CA GLY A 152 -12.18 0.74 -17.62
C GLY A 152 -12.69 0.30 -18.98
N SER A 153 -12.06 0.78 -20.02
CA SER A 153 -12.39 0.44 -21.42
C SER A 153 -12.00 -0.99 -21.79
N ARG A 154 -11.05 -1.59 -21.07
CA ARG A 154 -10.74 -3.01 -21.04
C ARG A 154 -10.19 -3.31 -19.66
N GLY A 155 -10.58 -4.44 -19.08
CA GLY A 155 -10.11 -4.84 -17.76
C GLY A 155 -8.60 -4.96 -17.72
N PHE A 156 -7.97 -3.94 -17.21
CA PHE A 156 -6.58 -3.92 -16.82
C PHE A 156 -6.52 -4.32 -15.36
N GLY A 157 -6.61 -5.62 -15.12
CA GLY A 157 -6.12 -6.11 -13.85
C GLY A 157 -4.60 -5.94 -13.83
N THR A 158 -4.03 -5.66 -12.69
CA THR A 158 -2.57 -5.68 -12.42
C THR A 158 -1.92 -7.01 -12.87
N PHE A 159 -2.73 -7.95 -13.23
CA PHE A 159 -2.39 -9.28 -13.75
C PHE A 159 -2.80 -9.39 -15.22
N GLY A 160 -2.31 -8.69 -16.14
CA GLY A 160 -2.34 -8.80 -17.60
C GLY A 160 -3.19 -9.85 -18.33
N TRP A 161 -4.17 -10.48 -17.69
CA TRP A 161 -4.86 -11.69 -18.15
C TRP A 161 -6.39 -11.59 -18.07
N TYR A 162 -6.99 -10.41 -18.31
CA TYR A 162 -8.43 -10.32 -18.32
C TYR A 162 -9.02 -10.14 -19.70
N PRO A 163 -10.01 -11.00 -20.04
CA PRO A 163 -10.83 -10.79 -21.22
C PRO A 163 -11.57 -9.46 -21.09
N SER A 164 -11.70 -8.77 -22.19
CA SER A 164 -12.35 -7.49 -22.36
C SER A 164 -13.78 -7.49 -21.82
N TYR A 165 -13.98 -6.97 -20.60
CA TYR A 165 -15.29 -6.64 -20.09
C TYR A 165 -15.47 -5.13 -20.13
N THR A 166 -16.40 -4.68 -20.96
CA THR A 166 -16.97 -3.34 -20.90
C THR A 166 -18.03 -3.37 -19.80
N GLY A 167 -17.75 -2.76 -18.64
CA GLY A 167 -18.72 -2.72 -17.55
C GLY A 167 -18.09 -2.62 -16.16
N TRP A 168 -18.95 -2.49 -15.17
CA TRP A 168 -18.58 -2.54 -13.75
C TRP A 168 -18.34 -4.01 -13.37
N THR A 169 -17.12 -4.33 -13.02
CA THR A 169 -16.81 -5.66 -12.48
C THR A 169 -16.46 -5.55 -11.01
N PHE A 170 -17.28 -6.15 -10.16
CA PHE A 170 -16.89 -6.45 -8.79
C PHE A 170 -16.00 -7.69 -8.83
N ALA A 171 -14.71 -7.48 -8.78
CA ALA A 171 -13.76 -8.58 -8.81
C ALA A 171 -12.84 -8.50 -7.61
N SER A 172 -12.89 -9.51 -6.77
CA SER A 172 -11.90 -9.70 -5.71
C SER A 172 -10.63 -10.32 -6.29
N PHE A 173 -9.77 -9.50 -6.86
CA PHE A 173 -8.48 -9.96 -7.36
C PHE A 173 -7.42 -9.76 -6.30
N PHE A 174 -6.74 -10.83 -6.00
CA PHE A 174 -5.61 -10.80 -5.10
C PHE A 174 -4.45 -10.05 -5.74
N ARG A 175 -3.93 -9.06 -5.03
CA ARG A 175 -2.78 -8.26 -5.42
C ARG A 175 -1.66 -8.50 -4.43
N PHE A 176 -0.43 -8.43 -4.91
CA PHE A 176 0.74 -8.57 -4.07
C PHE A 176 1.84 -7.64 -4.55
N SER A 177 2.40 -6.87 -3.64
CA SER A 177 3.57 -6.05 -3.92
C SER A 177 4.56 -6.10 -2.76
N GLY A 178 5.83 -5.82 -3.08
CA GLY A 178 6.89 -5.57 -2.12
C GLY A 178 7.43 -4.16 -2.34
N ASP A 179 7.57 -3.40 -1.25
CA ASP A 179 8.09 -2.04 -1.28
C ASP A 179 9.36 -1.98 -0.44
N PHE A 180 10.38 -1.32 -0.97
CA PHE A 180 11.61 -0.97 -0.27
C PHE A 180 11.83 0.53 -0.39
N GLY A 181 12.08 1.21 0.74
CA GLY A 181 12.23 2.65 0.72
C GLY A 181 12.83 3.22 1.98
N PHE A 182 12.86 4.54 2.01
CA PHE A 182 13.27 5.27 3.18
C PHE A 182 12.37 6.49 3.43
N ARG A 183 12.35 6.94 4.68
CA ARG A 183 11.66 8.15 5.16
C ARG A 183 12.58 8.94 6.06
N TYR A 184 12.34 10.23 6.08
CA TYR A 184 12.91 11.15 7.04
C TYR A 184 11.80 11.70 7.91
N TRP A 185 11.97 11.65 9.22
CA TRP A 185 11.06 12.15 10.23
C TRP A 185 11.52 13.53 10.71
N PHE A 186 10.61 14.50 10.80
CA PHE A 186 10.90 15.90 11.16
C PHE A 186 9.78 16.53 12.00
#